data_c55150d77350f61808b184b514680994
#
_entry.id   c55150d77350f61808b184b514680994
#
_cell.length_a   1.000
_cell.length_b   1.000
_cell.length_c   1.000
_cell.angle_alpha   90.00
_cell.angle_beta   90.00
_cell.angle_gamma   90.00
#
_symmetry.space_group_name_H-M   'P 1'
#
loop_
_entity.id
_entity.type
_entity.pdbx_description
1 polymer ?
#
loop_
_entity_poly.entity_id
_entity_poly.type
_entity_poly.pdbx_seq_one_letter_code
_entity_poly.pdbx_strand_id
1 'polypeptide(L)'
;MTSFEEAETEETVTCLHLTFYHPCQNEKMVFRLLNFCKREQVRADEMAKFGRDSNICHYNLMDTRVSRVQFSLQFYRKLHTSEYCFEIKNLSKKTKLTVNQTELGYLNKTDLPWKCIICFGEYQILAEIQEGESVDYFETYLHLSEAPILQERCLPCLPSLQPIAENGISPSVFLSQGKSPTEIDENEL
;
A
#
# COMPACT_ATOMS: atom_id res chain seq x y z
N MET A 1 10.49 8.95 -56.43
CA MET A 1 10.11 9.75 -55.25
C MET A 1 9.93 8.80 -54.11
N THR A 2 10.87 8.84 -53.21
CA THR A 2 10.75 8.14 -51.92
C THR A 2 9.96 9.05 -51.00
N SER A 3 8.72 8.66 -50.69
CA SER A 3 8.05 9.30 -49.56
C SER A 3 8.72 8.80 -48.31
N PHE A 4 9.38 9.69 -47.64
CA PHE A 4 9.74 9.45 -46.26
C PHE A 4 8.43 9.47 -45.48
N GLU A 5 7.94 8.31 -45.11
CA GLU A 5 6.97 8.24 -44.07
C GLU A 5 7.68 8.77 -42.85
N GLU A 6 7.34 9.98 -42.48
CA GLU A 6 7.66 10.45 -41.16
C GLU A 6 6.97 9.47 -40.20
N ALA A 7 7.75 8.59 -39.66
CA ALA A 7 7.31 7.81 -38.51
C ALA A 7 7.08 8.85 -37.42
N GLU A 8 5.81 9.19 -37.21
CA GLU A 8 5.46 9.92 -36.01
C GLU A 8 5.88 9.04 -34.85
N THR A 9 6.96 9.42 -34.20
CA THR A 9 7.34 8.82 -32.96
C THR A 9 6.26 9.21 -31.97
N GLU A 10 5.37 8.28 -31.67
CA GLU A 10 4.40 8.49 -30.62
C GLU A 10 5.15 8.76 -29.31
N GLU A 11 4.88 9.91 -28.75
CA GLU A 11 5.45 10.29 -27.47
C GLU A 11 4.98 9.28 -26.41
N THR A 12 5.92 8.65 -25.74
CA THR A 12 5.58 7.70 -24.68
C THR A 12 5.09 8.45 -23.45
N VAL A 13 4.09 7.89 -22.76
CA VAL A 13 3.50 8.48 -21.58
C VAL A 13 3.90 7.69 -20.34
N THR A 14 4.31 8.39 -19.30
CA THR A 14 4.60 7.75 -18.01
C THR A 14 3.36 7.05 -17.51
N CYS A 15 3.47 5.76 -17.21
CA CYS A 15 2.36 4.96 -16.71
C CYS A 15 2.60 4.52 -15.27
N LEU A 16 1.63 4.80 -14.43
CA LEU A 16 1.63 4.36 -13.03
C LEU A 16 0.75 3.13 -12.92
N HIS A 17 1.36 1.98 -12.72
CA HIS A 17 0.68 0.72 -12.47
C HIS A 17 0.39 0.58 -10.99
N LEU A 18 -0.87 0.42 -10.64
CA LEU A 18 -1.33 0.27 -9.26
C LEU A 18 -2.06 -1.05 -9.10
N THR A 19 -1.51 -1.95 -8.32
CA THR A 19 -2.13 -3.24 -8.02
C THR A 19 -2.73 -3.17 -6.62
N PHE A 20 -4.05 -3.35 -6.53
CA PHE A 20 -4.81 -3.19 -5.29
C PHE A 20 -5.11 -4.53 -4.65
N TYR A 21 -5.04 -4.56 -3.33
CA TYR A 21 -5.49 -5.69 -2.51
C TYR A 21 -6.14 -5.22 -1.21
N HIS A 22 -7.22 -5.91 -0.84
CA HIS A 22 -7.87 -5.77 0.47
C HIS A 22 -8.43 -7.14 0.88
N PRO A 23 -8.27 -7.58 2.13
CA PRO A 23 -8.69 -8.93 2.54
C PRO A 23 -10.20 -9.18 2.37
N CYS A 24 -11.01 -8.14 2.45
CA CYS A 24 -12.47 -8.25 2.29
C CYS A 24 -12.96 -7.69 0.94
N GLN A 25 -12.11 -7.66 -0.08
CA GLN A 25 -12.47 -7.05 -1.38
C GLN A 25 -13.67 -7.69 -2.06
N ASN A 26 -13.83 -9.00 -1.93
CA ASN A 26 -14.93 -9.72 -2.53
C ASN A 26 -16.24 -9.60 -1.73
N GLU A 27 -16.13 -9.56 -0.42
CA GLU A 27 -17.30 -9.50 0.47
C GLU A 27 -17.89 -8.09 0.54
N LYS A 28 -17.03 -7.09 0.64
CA LYS A 28 -17.43 -5.70 0.84
C LYS A 28 -17.46 -4.89 -0.44
N MET A 29 -16.98 -5.44 -1.54
CA MET A 29 -16.95 -4.79 -2.85
C MET A 29 -16.27 -3.39 -2.80
N VAL A 30 -15.20 -3.28 -2.02
CA VAL A 30 -14.54 -1.99 -1.77
C VAL A 30 -13.95 -1.34 -3.03
N PHE A 31 -13.65 -2.14 -4.05
CA PHE A 31 -13.06 -1.68 -5.31
C PHE A 31 -14.05 -1.59 -6.48
N ARG A 32 -15.35 -1.72 -6.22
CA ARG A 32 -16.35 -1.82 -7.30
C ARG A 32 -16.42 -0.60 -8.22
N LEU A 33 -15.97 0.56 -7.77
CA LEU A 33 -15.98 1.78 -8.58
C LEU A 33 -14.64 2.04 -9.30
N LEU A 34 -13.66 1.18 -9.11
CA LEU A 34 -12.38 1.30 -9.81
C LEU A 34 -12.45 0.60 -11.16
N ASN A 35 -11.85 1.22 -12.16
CA ASN A 35 -11.79 0.69 -13.53
C ASN A 35 -10.51 -0.10 -13.71
N PHE A 36 -10.57 -1.40 -13.43
CA PHE A 36 -9.42 -2.28 -13.61
C PHE A 36 -9.18 -2.60 -15.09
N CYS A 37 -7.91 -2.84 -15.42
CA CYS A 37 -7.48 -3.24 -16.76
C CYS A 37 -7.78 -2.20 -17.84
N LYS A 38 -7.79 -0.93 -17.45
CA LYS A 38 -7.95 0.20 -18.38
C LYS A 38 -6.88 1.24 -18.11
N ARG A 39 -6.38 1.81 -19.19
CA ARG A 39 -5.49 2.98 -19.08
C ARG A 39 -6.35 4.22 -18.96
N GLU A 40 -6.09 5.02 -17.97
CA GLU A 40 -6.74 6.31 -17.78
C GLU A 40 -5.69 7.39 -17.85
N GLN A 41 -5.94 8.39 -18.70
CA GLN A 41 -5.03 9.50 -18.85
C GLN A 41 -5.39 10.60 -17.85
N VAL A 42 -4.37 11.09 -17.15
CA VAL A 42 -4.52 12.16 -16.16
C VAL A 42 -3.58 13.29 -16.54
N ARG A 43 -4.07 14.53 -16.46
CA ARG A 43 -3.24 15.69 -16.75
C ARG A 43 -2.16 15.83 -15.69
N ALA A 44 -0.98 16.22 -16.15
CA ALA A 44 0.18 16.37 -15.26
C ALA A 44 -0.03 17.42 -14.15
N ASP A 45 -0.88 18.42 -14.41
CA ASP A 45 -1.22 19.46 -13.45
C ASP A 45 -2.34 19.08 -12.48
N GLU A 46 -2.96 17.92 -12.68
CA GLU A 46 -4.01 17.42 -11.81
C GLU A 46 -3.45 16.49 -10.75
N MET A 47 -4.02 16.60 -9.56
CA MET A 47 -3.68 15.74 -8.43
C MET A 47 -4.63 14.55 -8.41
N ALA A 48 -4.08 13.36 -8.53
CA ALA A 48 -4.88 12.13 -8.44
C ALA A 48 -5.22 11.84 -6.99
N LYS A 49 -6.50 11.87 -6.64
CA LYS A 49 -6.98 11.68 -5.27
C LYS A 49 -7.67 10.33 -5.12
N PHE A 50 -7.39 9.68 -4.00
CA PHE A 50 -7.92 8.37 -3.63
C PHE A 50 -8.69 8.52 -2.33
N GLY A 51 -9.90 8.01 -2.27
CA GLY A 51 -10.74 8.07 -1.08
C GLY A 51 -12.18 7.67 -1.35
N ARG A 52 -13.05 7.82 -0.33
CA ARG A 52 -14.44 7.40 -0.46
C ARG A 52 -15.39 8.46 -1.01
N ASP A 53 -14.97 9.72 -1.09
CA ASP A 53 -15.82 10.80 -1.60
C ASP A 53 -15.74 10.89 -3.12
N SER A 54 -16.78 10.43 -3.79
CA SER A 54 -16.84 10.39 -5.26
C SER A 54 -16.90 11.76 -5.91
N ASN A 55 -17.23 12.82 -5.17
CA ASN A 55 -17.26 14.18 -5.72
C ASN A 55 -15.88 14.81 -5.77
N ILE A 56 -14.93 14.30 -5.01
CA ILE A 56 -13.60 14.88 -4.88
C ILE A 56 -12.53 13.95 -5.46
N CYS A 57 -12.69 12.62 -5.29
CA CYS A 57 -11.68 11.65 -5.64
C CYS A 57 -11.87 11.09 -7.04
N HIS A 58 -10.77 10.96 -7.78
CA HIS A 58 -10.75 10.25 -9.06
C HIS A 58 -10.93 8.75 -8.86
N TYR A 59 -10.37 8.22 -7.78
CA TYR A 59 -10.34 6.79 -7.48
C TYR A 59 -11.09 6.55 -6.18
N ASN A 60 -12.27 5.93 -6.30
CA ASN A 60 -13.17 5.77 -5.16
C ASN A 60 -13.04 4.41 -4.52
N LEU A 61 -12.84 4.44 -3.21
CA LEU A 61 -12.81 3.26 -2.37
C LEU A 61 -14.11 3.20 -1.56
N MET A 62 -14.91 2.17 -1.81
CA MET A 62 -16.25 2.03 -1.20
C MET A 62 -16.18 1.40 0.19
N ASP A 63 -15.60 2.13 1.11
CA ASP A 63 -15.42 1.68 2.50
C ASP A 63 -15.56 2.87 3.44
N THR A 64 -16.48 2.78 4.40
CA THR A 64 -16.72 3.84 5.38
C THR A 64 -15.53 4.12 6.29
N ARG A 65 -14.60 3.16 6.39
CA ARG A 65 -13.37 3.32 7.18
C ARG A 65 -12.30 4.11 6.44
N VAL A 66 -12.45 4.27 5.13
CA VAL A 66 -11.55 5.11 4.33
C VAL A 66 -11.95 6.57 4.50
N SER A 67 -10.98 7.46 4.61
CA SER A 67 -11.24 8.89 4.70
C SER A 67 -11.84 9.42 3.41
N ARG A 68 -12.54 10.54 3.49
CA ARG A 68 -13.16 11.18 2.31
C ARG A 68 -12.11 11.38 1.22
N VAL A 69 -10.94 11.89 1.59
CA VAL A 69 -9.75 11.87 0.76
C VAL A 69 -8.65 11.19 1.58
N GLN A 70 -8.21 10.04 1.14
CA GLN A 70 -7.25 9.23 1.88
C GLN A 70 -5.81 9.67 1.60
N PHE A 71 -5.47 9.77 0.34
CA PHE A 71 -4.16 10.26 -0.11
C PHE A 71 -4.24 10.80 -1.52
N SER A 72 -3.21 11.51 -1.93
CA SER A 72 -3.09 12.05 -3.28
C SER A 72 -1.73 11.76 -3.89
N LEU A 73 -1.71 11.68 -5.21
CA LEU A 73 -0.50 11.55 -6.02
C LEU A 73 -0.38 12.78 -6.92
N GLN A 74 0.76 13.42 -6.89
CA GLN A 74 1.08 14.55 -7.75
C GLN A 74 2.25 14.19 -8.66
N PHE A 75 2.03 14.29 -9.96
CA PHE A 75 3.07 14.14 -10.95
C PHE A 75 3.80 15.47 -11.09
N TYR A 76 5.11 15.49 -10.94
CA TYR A 76 5.87 16.74 -11.01
C TYR A 76 7.28 16.51 -11.51
N ARG A 77 7.89 17.61 -11.96
CA ARG A 77 9.28 17.62 -12.41
C ARG A 77 10.18 18.15 -11.32
N LYS A 78 11.24 17.44 -11.04
CA LYS A 78 12.22 17.89 -10.05
C LYS A 78 12.98 19.09 -10.58
N LEU A 79 13.23 20.08 -9.71
CA LEU A 79 13.83 21.36 -10.11
C LEU A 79 15.26 21.24 -10.66
N HIS A 80 16.03 20.30 -10.14
CA HIS A 80 17.46 20.18 -10.47
C HIS A 80 17.80 19.05 -11.44
N THR A 81 16.83 18.19 -11.70
CA THR A 81 16.95 17.12 -12.67
C THR A 81 15.78 17.22 -13.62
N SER A 82 15.91 16.81 -14.84
CA SER A 82 14.78 16.82 -15.76
C SER A 82 13.82 15.64 -15.51
N GLU A 83 14.00 14.96 -14.41
CA GLU A 83 13.22 13.77 -14.08
C GLU A 83 11.83 14.10 -13.55
N TYR A 84 10.86 13.34 -14.00
CA TYR A 84 9.50 13.36 -13.46
C TYR A 84 9.37 12.31 -12.38
N CYS A 85 8.60 12.62 -11.37
CA CYS A 85 8.31 11.71 -10.28
C CYS A 85 6.91 11.95 -9.75
N PHE A 86 6.44 11.01 -8.92
CA PHE A 86 5.18 11.14 -8.21
C PHE A 86 5.46 11.44 -6.74
N GLU A 87 4.77 12.44 -6.21
CA GLU A 87 4.76 12.74 -4.78
C GLU A 87 3.48 12.19 -4.19
N ILE A 88 3.58 11.38 -3.15
CA ILE A 88 2.43 10.89 -2.39
C ILE A 88 2.30 11.70 -1.11
N LYS A 89 1.04 12.10 -0.81
CA LYS A 89 0.72 12.86 0.40
C LYS A 89 -0.41 12.20 1.14
N ASN A 90 -0.24 11.99 2.43
CA ASN A 90 -1.30 11.46 3.29
C ASN A 90 -2.27 12.59 3.66
N LEU A 91 -3.54 12.44 3.29
CA LEU A 91 -4.59 13.41 3.56
C LEU A 91 -5.59 12.92 4.63
N SER A 92 -5.31 11.78 5.24
CA SER A 92 -6.13 11.23 6.32
C SER A 92 -5.59 11.62 7.69
N LYS A 93 -6.48 12.15 8.53
CA LYS A 93 -6.17 12.41 9.94
C LYS A 93 -6.29 11.16 10.79
N LYS A 94 -7.03 10.16 10.31
CA LYS A 94 -7.37 8.97 11.08
C LYS A 94 -6.38 7.83 10.90
N THR A 95 -5.79 7.74 9.72
CA THR A 95 -4.99 6.58 9.32
C THR A 95 -3.64 7.04 8.81
N LYS A 96 -2.60 6.39 9.27
CA LYS A 96 -1.26 6.60 8.74
C LYS A 96 -1.13 5.90 7.40
N LEU A 97 -0.27 6.45 6.57
CA LEU A 97 0.06 5.91 5.27
C LEU A 97 1.51 5.42 5.33
N THR A 98 1.77 4.23 4.85
CA THR A 98 3.15 3.76 4.73
C THR A 98 3.51 3.58 3.26
N VAL A 99 4.72 4.02 2.92
CA VAL A 99 5.33 3.79 1.61
C VAL A 99 6.59 2.97 1.86
N ASN A 100 6.54 1.70 1.51
CA ASN A 100 7.53 0.71 1.93
C ASN A 100 7.62 0.70 3.48
N GLN A 101 8.69 1.21 4.04
CA GLN A 101 8.90 1.28 5.49
C GLN A 101 8.76 2.70 6.05
N THR A 102 8.48 3.67 5.19
CA THR A 102 8.34 5.07 5.61
C THR A 102 6.90 5.35 6.00
N GLU A 103 6.69 5.77 7.22
CA GLU A 103 5.37 6.12 7.75
C GLU A 103 5.10 7.61 7.55
N LEU A 104 3.94 7.91 6.98
CA LEU A 104 3.48 9.27 6.73
C LEU A 104 2.26 9.57 7.59
N GLY A 105 2.38 10.53 8.49
CA GLY A 105 1.25 11.09 9.23
C GLY A 105 0.47 12.08 8.36
N TYR A 106 -0.56 12.68 8.95
CA TYR A 106 -1.40 13.65 8.26
C TYR A 106 -0.59 14.79 7.65
N LEU A 107 -0.79 15.04 6.37
CA LEU A 107 -0.12 16.04 5.53
C LEU A 107 1.37 15.78 5.26
N ASN A 108 1.91 14.67 5.73
CA ASN A 108 3.26 14.29 5.37
C ASN A 108 3.28 13.73 3.95
N LYS A 109 4.40 13.93 3.27
CA LYS A 109 4.55 13.54 1.88
C LYS A 109 5.95 13.02 1.61
N THR A 110 6.09 12.22 0.55
CA THR A 110 7.37 11.70 0.08
C THR A 110 7.27 11.39 -1.42
N ASP A 111 8.40 11.28 -2.07
CA ASP A 111 8.45 10.82 -3.46
C ASP A 111 8.24 9.32 -3.52
N LEU A 112 7.48 8.85 -4.51
CA LEU A 112 7.32 7.43 -4.76
C LEU A 112 8.59 6.86 -5.39
N PRO A 113 9.13 5.76 -4.83
CA PRO A 113 10.14 4.98 -5.52
C PRO A 113 9.55 4.37 -6.80
N TRP A 114 10.41 3.95 -7.72
CA TRP A 114 10.00 3.29 -8.97
C TRP A 114 9.10 2.08 -8.75
N LYS A 115 9.30 1.41 -7.65
CA LYS A 115 8.48 0.29 -7.21
C LYS A 115 8.37 0.35 -5.69
N CYS A 116 7.15 0.41 -5.19
CA CYS A 116 6.90 0.50 -3.76
C CYS A 116 5.56 -0.09 -3.38
N ILE A 117 5.37 -0.34 -2.10
CA ILE A 117 4.11 -0.81 -1.55
C ILE A 117 3.55 0.28 -0.66
N ILE A 118 2.32 0.70 -0.97
CA ILE A 118 1.59 1.71 -0.23
C ILE A 118 0.55 0.98 0.63
N CYS A 119 0.54 1.25 1.93
CA CYS A 119 -0.42 0.64 2.84
C CYS A 119 -1.12 1.68 3.69
N PHE A 120 -2.40 1.47 3.92
CA PHE A 120 -3.21 2.22 4.88
C PHE A 120 -4.36 1.32 5.35
N GLY A 121 -4.57 1.23 6.65
CA GLY A 121 -5.50 0.25 7.20
C GLY A 121 -5.15 -1.15 6.70
N GLU A 122 -6.13 -1.82 6.12
CA GLU A 122 -5.93 -3.16 5.53
C GLU A 122 -5.66 -3.14 4.02
N TYR A 123 -5.57 -1.94 3.43
CA TYR A 123 -5.31 -1.78 2.00
C TYR A 123 -3.82 -1.92 1.69
N GLN A 124 -3.54 -2.63 0.62
CA GLN A 124 -2.19 -2.75 0.07
C GLN A 124 -2.23 -2.38 -1.41
N ILE A 125 -1.33 -1.52 -1.83
CA ILE A 125 -1.22 -1.10 -3.22
C ILE A 125 0.24 -1.24 -3.64
N LEU A 126 0.48 -2.07 -4.65
CA LEU A 126 1.79 -2.12 -5.30
C LEU A 126 1.81 -1.04 -6.38
N ALA A 127 2.71 -0.08 -6.25
CA ALA A 127 2.90 0.98 -7.23
C ALA A 127 4.18 0.72 -8.01
N GLU A 128 4.06 0.71 -9.34
CA GLU A 128 5.19 0.55 -10.25
C GLU A 128 5.12 1.65 -11.31
N ILE A 129 6.20 2.38 -11.49
CA ILE A 129 6.27 3.48 -12.43
C ILE A 129 6.98 3.02 -13.71
N GLN A 130 6.30 3.14 -14.83
CA GLN A 130 6.86 2.93 -16.16
C GLN A 130 7.12 4.30 -16.78
N GLU A 131 8.38 4.66 -16.94
CA GLU A 131 8.78 5.98 -17.42
C GLU A 131 8.38 6.22 -18.87
N GLY A 132 7.95 7.45 -19.15
CA GLY A 132 7.66 7.94 -20.48
C GLY A 132 8.20 9.35 -20.64
N GLU A 133 7.99 9.92 -21.81
CA GLU A 133 8.55 11.23 -22.20
C GLU A 133 7.57 12.38 -22.10
N SER A 134 6.27 12.11 -22.13
CA SER A 134 5.25 13.15 -22.09
C SER A 134 5.30 13.96 -20.81
N VAL A 135 5.19 15.27 -20.96
CA VAL A 135 5.21 16.21 -19.85
C VAL A 135 3.81 16.69 -19.47
N ASP A 136 2.84 16.47 -20.34
CA ASP A 136 1.49 17.01 -20.19
C ASP A 136 0.53 16.04 -19.51
N TYR A 137 0.82 14.75 -19.61
CA TYR A 137 -0.05 13.69 -19.13
C TYR A 137 0.76 12.58 -18.49
N PHE A 138 0.11 11.87 -17.59
CA PHE A 138 0.53 10.53 -17.18
C PHE A 138 -0.66 9.60 -17.29
N GLU A 139 -0.41 8.32 -17.30
CA GLU A 139 -1.47 7.31 -17.32
C GLU A 139 -1.47 6.52 -16.04
N THR A 140 -2.64 6.04 -15.66
CA THR A 140 -2.78 5.05 -14.60
C THR A 140 -3.31 3.76 -15.21
N TYR A 141 -2.84 2.65 -14.67
CA TYR A 141 -3.35 1.33 -15.02
C TYR A 141 -3.57 0.54 -13.74
N LEU A 142 -4.83 0.24 -13.45
CA LEU A 142 -5.21 -0.42 -12.21
C LEU A 142 -5.31 -1.92 -12.39
N HIS A 143 -4.72 -2.66 -11.47
CA HIS A 143 -4.76 -4.11 -11.40
C HIS A 143 -5.37 -4.54 -10.08
N LEU A 144 -6.04 -5.69 -10.08
CA LEU A 144 -6.57 -6.30 -8.87
C LEU A 144 -5.75 -7.53 -8.54
N SER A 145 -5.23 -7.60 -7.31
CA SER A 145 -4.57 -8.79 -6.79
C SER A 145 -5.55 -9.61 -5.98
N GLU A 146 -5.58 -10.92 -6.18
CA GLU A 146 -6.41 -11.82 -5.40
C GLU A 146 -5.71 -12.31 -4.13
N ALA A 147 -4.42 -12.04 -4.01
CA ALA A 147 -3.58 -12.44 -2.88
C ALA A 147 -2.91 -11.24 -2.24
N PRO A 148 -2.57 -11.29 -0.94
CA PRO A 148 -1.84 -10.21 -0.29
C PRO A 148 -0.53 -9.89 -1.02
N ILE A 149 -0.28 -8.60 -1.20
CA ILE A 149 0.92 -8.09 -1.87
C ILE A 149 2.12 -8.19 -0.94
N LEU A 150 1.96 -7.72 0.28
CA LEU A 150 2.83 -8.06 1.36
C LEU A 150 2.47 -9.48 1.77
N GLN A 151 3.14 -10.42 1.20
CA GLN A 151 3.23 -11.69 1.87
C GLN A 151 3.97 -11.39 3.15
N GLU A 152 3.22 -11.38 4.25
CA GLU A 152 3.87 -11.65 5.49
C GLU A 152 4.70 -12.88 5.20
N ARG A 153 5.97 -12.71 5.17
CA ARG A 153 6.87 -13.79 5.44
C ARG A 153 6.59 -14.12 6.90
N CYS A 154 5.48 -14.76 7.07
CA CYS A 154 5.30 -15.63 8.19
C CYS A 154 6.42 -16.59 8.09
N LEU A 155 7.32 -16.05 8.41
CA LEU A 155 8.34 -16.75 8.81
C LEU A 155 7.87 -17.73 9.74
N PRO A 156 7.64 -18.16 9.45
CA PRO A 156 7.32 -18.67 10.28
C PRO A 156 7.62 -19.14 11.34
N CYS A 157 7.41 -18.70 11.50
CA CYS A 157 7.62 -18.99 12.23
C CYS A 157 7.52 -19.85 12.70
N LEU A 158 7.49 -19.79 12.60
CA LEU A 158 7.40 -20.39 12.84
C LEU A 158 7.51 -21.18 13.38
N PRO A 159 7.57 -21.31 13.62
CA PRO A 159 7.56 -21.98 14.08
C PRO A 159 7.77 -22.62 14.55
N SER A 160 7.77 -22.72 14.66
CA SER A 160 8.00 -23.33 15.02
C SER A 160 8.02 -23.56 15.83
N LEU A 161 7.87 -23.25 16.30
CA LEU A 161 7.94 -23.51 16.99
C LEU A 161 7.87 -24.10 17.61
N GLN A 162 7.85 -24.20 17.76
CA GLN A 162 7.83 -24.74 18.22
C GLN A 162 7.88 -25.39 18.88
N PRO A 163 7.66 -25.73 19.05
CA PRO A 163 7.58 -26.34 19.65
C PRO A 163 8.06 -26.55 20.53
N ILE A 164 8.19 -26.44 20.90
CA ILE A 164 8.68 -26.58 21.55
C ILE A 164 8.50 -26.80 22.48
N ALA A 165 8.28 -26.86 22.53
CA ALA A 165 8.15 -27.10 23.17
C ALA A 165 8.22 -27.72 23.97
N GLU A 166 8.29 -27.84 23.99
CA GLU A 166 8.23 -28.38 24.45
C GLU A 166 8.55 -28.76 25.25
N ASN A 167 8.58 -28.97 25.43
CA ASN A 167 8.82 -29.34 26.04
C ASN A 167 8.84 -29.40 26.93
N GLY A 168 8.61 -29.30 26.99
CA GLY A 168 8.42 -29.41 27.75
C GLY A 168 8.63 -29.39 28.68
N ILE A 169 8.71 -29.70 28.86
CA ILE A 169 8.84 -29.64 29.51
C ILE A 169 8.69 -29.16 30.25
N SER A 170 8.48 -29.22 30.35
CA SER A 170 8.18 -28.97 30.84
C SER A 170 7.90 -28.57 31.57
N PRO A 171 7.83 -28.66 31.76
CA PRO A 171 7.37 -28.30 32.43
C PRO A 171 7.03 -28.10 33.36
N SER A 172 6.95 -28.38 33.53
CA SER A 172 6.48 -28.35 34.20
C SER A 172 6.58 -28.09 35.16
N VAL A 173 6.76 -28.28 35.28
CA VAL A 173 6.66 -28.12 35.86
C VAL A 173 6.75 -27.43 36.66
N PHE A 174 6.71 -27.41 36.63
CA PHE A 174 6.56 -26.96 37.16
C PHE A 174 6.17 -26.45 37.91
N LEU A 175 6.07 -26.82 37.98
CA LEU A 175 5.49 -26.63 38.50
C LEU A 175 5.41 -26.38 39.46
N SER A 176 5.58 -26.64 39.53
CA SER A 176 5.28 -26.68 40.22
C SER A 176 5.49 -26.25 41.17
N GLN A 177 5.67 -26.36 41.27
CA GLN A 177 5.69 -26.17 41.90
C GLN A 177 5.50 -25.45 42.68
N GLY A 178 5.48 -25.51 42.54
CA GLY A 178 5.02 -25.14 43.07
C GLY A 178 4.79 -24.68 44.03
N LYS A 179 4.94 -24.88 44.12
CA LYS A 179 4.54 -24.71 44.81
C LYS A 179 4.48 -24.23 45.64
N SER A 180 4.64 -24.33 45.58
CA SER A 180 4.36 -24.12 46.20
C SER A 180 4.36 -23.62 47.14
N PRO A 181 4.51 -23.75 47.41
CA PRO A 181 4.23 -23.38 48.24
C PRO A 181 4.12 -22.74 49.17
N THR A 182 4.15 -22.87 49.08
CA THR A 182 3.88 -22.50 49.71
C THR A 182 3.71 -21.96 50.68
N GLU A 183 3.67 -22.10 50.65
CA GLU A 183 3.32 -21.82 51.27
C GLU A 183 3.21 -21.37 52.21
N ILE A 184 3.43 -21.38 52.34
CA ILE A 184 3.14 -21.18 53.09
C ILE A 184 3.10 -20.64 54.06
N ASP A 185 3.19 -20.76 54.14
CA ASP A 185 2.96 -20.54 54.91
C ASP A 185 2.86 -19.92 55.73
N GLU A 186 2.98 -19.85 55.50
CA GLU A 186 2.75 -19.44 56.08
C GLU A 186 2.35 -19.02 56.93
N ASN A 187 2.35 -19.14 57.22
CA ASN A 187 1.81 -18.90 57.97
C ASN A 187 1.86 -18.70 59.00
N GLU A 188 2.06 -18.76 58.99
CA GLU A 188 2.01 -18.59 59.79
C GLU A 188 2.19 -17.91 60.61
N LEU A 189 2.14 -17.75 60.82
CA LEU A 189 2.15 -17.19 61.56
C LEU A 189 1.90 -16.67 62.10
#